data_d0c16c7a30bf29be3c845c4ad08914ee
#
_entry.id   d0c16c7a30bf29be3c845c4ad08914ee
#
_cell.length_a   1.000
_cell.length_b   1.000
_cell.length_c   1.000
_cell.angle_alpha   90.00
_cell.angle_beta   90.00
_cell.angle_gamma   90.00
#
_symmetry.space_group_name_H-M   'P 1'
#
loop_
_entity.id
_entity.type
_entity.pdbx_description
1 polymer ?
#
loop_
_entity_poly.entity_id
_entity_poly.type
_entity_poly.pdbx_seq_one_letter_code
_entity_poly.pdbx_strand_id
1 'polypeptide(L)'
;MKKLISLLLAVLLLVGCAATYDGPTESVSVLSCIRTTYYGPDGEDSQYSRTDYAYDIHGNQSIELEHRIRTGDEEEEPYLKTIRSHDENGNVTRQRQYDVSGLFPRKLVDIRYEYDDQGRMTAHLDRLQSQFSWTAVYDDEAMTQTATYPHAVTVVQFDEHGWAIRQETIFENGEVSTITYDRRADSQPVTARYDENGALTLHAYTYDDQGRVLTMSETTDSGTRELIRYEYRDNCTIQHNPDGSTIVTDYHADGSIRHQYFTDSADRITKDCMYEYTQIQVPAKEVTP
;
A
#
# COMPACT_ATOMS: atom_id res chain seq x y z
N MET A 1 15.78 -18.89 30.14
CA MET A 1 16.28 -19.42 28.86
C MET A 1 15.36 -19.09 27.68
N LYS A 2 14.05 -19.30 27.75
CA LYS A 2 13.12 -18.98 26.64
C LYS A 2 13.18 -17.50 26.23
N LYS A 3 13.17 -16.54 27.18
CA LYS A 3 13.23 -15.09 26.90
C LYS A 3 14.53 -14.66 26.17
N LEU A 4 15.65 -15.28 26.47
CA LEU A 4 16.96 -14.99 25.83
C LEU A 4 16.97 -15.51 24.37
N ILE A 5 16.34 -16.65 24.13
CA ILE A 5 16.25 -17.27 22.79
C ILE A 5 15.29 -16.47 21.91
N SER A 6 14.14 -15.99 22.44
CA SER A 6 13.20 -15.13 21.69
C SER A 6 13.83 -13.79 21.32
N LEU A 7 14.58 -13.15 22.23
CA LEU A 7 15.27 -11.90 21.95
C LEU A 7 16.38 -12.09 20.90
N LEU A 8 17.15 -13.20 21.00
CA LEU A 8 18.19 -13.53 20.03
C LEU A 8 17.62 -13.86 18.65
N LEU A 9 16.46 -14.54 18.60
CA LEU A 9 15.75 -14.84 17.35
C LEU A 9 15.18 -13.58 16.72
N ALA A 10 14.61 -12.65 17.50
CA ALA A 10 14.12 -11.36 17.00
C ALA A 10 15.26 -10.51 16.41
N VAL A 11 16.41 -10.46 17.09
CA VAL A 11 17.61 -9.76 16.58
C VAL A 11 18.14 -10.43 15.30
N LEU A 12 18.21 -11.76 15.25
CA LEU A 12 18.61 -12.50 14.05
C LEU A 12 17.61 -12.36 12.90
N LEU A 13 16.33 -12.13 13.18
CA LEU A 13 15.30 -11.92 12.17
C LEU A 13 15.38 -10.51 11.54
N LEU A 14 15.96 -9.53 12.24
CA LEU A 14 16.17 -8.16 11.74
C LEU A 14 17.55 -7.98 11.08
N VAL A 15 18.53 -8.83 11.39
CA VAL A 15 19.87 -8.80 10.77
C VAL A 15 19.76 -9.42 9.36
N GLY A 16 19.33 -8.63 8.37
CA GLY A 16 19.73 -8.86 6.98
C GLY A 16 21.24 -8.58 6.88
N CYS A 17 21.97 -9.29 6.02
CA CYS A 17 23.37 -8.98 5.73
C CYS A 17 23.46 -7.50 5.35
N ALA A 18 23.93 -6.67 6.27
CA ALA A 18 24.21 -5.27 5.99
C ALA A 18 25.43 -5.24 5.07
N ALA A 19 25.20 -5.00 3.78
CA ALA A 19 26.28 -4.55 2.92
C ALA A 19 26.77 -3.22 3.49
N THR A 20 28.09 -3.06 3.65
CA THR A 20 28.68 -1.79 4.05
C THR A 20 28.90 -0.94 2.79
N TYR A 21 28.49 0.31 2.85
CA TYR A 21 28.74 1.31 1.80
C TYR A 21 29.80 2.29 2.32
N ASP A 22 30.93 2.41 1.60
CA ASP A 22 32.07 3.24 1.98
C ASP A 22 32.07 4.65 1.33
N GLY A 23 31.04 5.00 0.55
CA GLY A 23 30.89 6.29 -0.13
C GLY A 23 30.25 7.37 0.74
N PRO A 24 30.04 8.59 0.19
CA PRO A 24 29.30 9.65 0.86
C PRO A 24 27.86 9.22 1.17
N THR A 25 27.39 9.56 2.38
CA THR A 25 26.03 9.23 2.82
C THR A 25 25.26 10.47 3.21
N GLU A 26 23.93 10.40 3.11
CA GLU A 26 22.99 11.38 3.63
C GLU A 26 22.05 10.73 4.66
N SER A 27 21.56 11.53 5.61
CA SER A 27 20.62 11.06 6.63
C SER A 27 19.19 11.26 6.13
N VAL A 28 18.41 10.18 6.08
CA VAL A 28 16.99 10.23 5.71
C VAL A 28 16.11 9.71 6.85
N SER A 29 14.95 10.34 7.01
CA SER A 29 13.94 9.88 7.97
C SER A 29 13.10 8.77 7.35
N VAL A 30 12.99 7.63 8.01
CA VAL A 30 12.20 6.49 7.56
C VAL A 30 11.28 6.00 8.67
N LEU A 31 10.14 5.44 8.30
CA LEU A 31 9.20 4.82 9.22
C LEU A 31 9.87 3.59 9.87
N SER A 32 9.99 3.60 11.20
CA SER A 32 10.63 2.51 11.94
C SER A 32 9.62 1.55 12.58
N CYS A 33 8.49 2.07 13.03
CA CYS A 33 7.48 1.29 13.73
C CYS A 33 6.08 1.89 13.57
N ILE A 34 5.06 1.02 13.53
CA ILE A 34 3.66 1.40 13.75
C ILE A 34 3.16 0.59 14.93
N ARG A 35 2.61 1.28 15.94
CA ARG A 35 1.88 0.66 17.06
C ARG A 35 0.40 0.85 16.86
N THR A 36 -0.36 -0.23 16.90
CA THR A 36 -1.80 -0.22 16.67
C THR A 36 -2.51 -0.80 17.88
N THR A 37 -3.49 -0.03 18.40
CA THR A 37 -4.44 -0.48 19.42
C THR A 37 -5.80 -0.66 18.78
N TYR A 38 -6.46 -1.76 19.05
CA TYR A 38 -7.83 -2.03 18.65
C TYR A 38 -8.71 -1.99 19.92
N TYR A 39 -9.84 -1.32 19.83
CA TYR A 39 -10.79 -1.18 20.93
C TYR A 39 -12.02 -2.03 20.71
N GLY A 40 -12.52 -2.67 21.78
CA GLY A 40 -13.79 -3.39 21.77
C GLY A 40 -15.00 -2.43 21.73
N PRO A 41 -16.22 -2.97 21.60
CA PRO A 41 -17.47 -2.19 21.56
C PRO A 41 -17.72 -1.37 22.82
N ASP A 42 -17.12 -1.76 23.94
CA ASP A 42 -17.17 -1.11 25.26
C ASP A 42 -16.08 -0.01 25.42
N GLY A 43 -15.19 0.15 24.44
CA GLY A 43 -14.08 1.09 24.47
C GLY A 43 -12.86 0.61 25.25
N GLU A 44 -12.85 -0.64 25.74
CA GLU A 44 -11.66 -1.21 26.36
C GLU A 44 -10.68 -1.75 25.30
N ASP A 45 -9.37 -1.69 25.62
CA ASP A 45 -8.31 -2.22 24.75
C ASP A 45 -8.50 -3.72 24.55
N SER A 46 -8.73 -4.16 23.32
CA SER A 46 -9.00 -5.58 23.02
C SER A 46 -7.82 -6.28 22.39
N GLN A 47 -6.97 -5.57 21.67
CA GLN A 47 -5.82 -6.15 20.99
C GLN A 47 -4.77 -5.07 20.67
N TYR A 48 -3.50 -5.44 20.80
CA TYR A 48 -2.37 -4.63 20.34
C TYR A 48 -1.63 -5.33 19.21
N SER A 49 -1.11 -4.55 18.28
CA SER A 49 -0.12 -5.02 17.31
C SER A 49 0.98 -3.98 17.14
N ARG A 50 2.15 -4.46 16.75
CA ARG A 50 3.30 -3.64 16.39
C ARG A 50 3.87 -4.13 15.09
N THR A 51 4.23 -3.22 14.19
CA THR A 51 4.92 -3.52 12.94
C THR A 51 6.24 -2.78 12.92
N ASP A 52 7.34 -3.52 12.86
CA ASP A 52 8.69 -2.98 12.74
C ASP A 52 9.16 -3.06 11.30
N TYR A 53 9.91 -2.04 10.86
CA TYR A 53 10.45 -1.91 9.53
C TYR A 53 11.97 -1.87 9.55
N ALA A 54 12.61 -2.55 8.59
CA ALA A 54 14.04 -2.42 8.33
C ALA A 54 14.28 -2.12 6.85
N TYR A 55 15.38 -1.44 6.59
CA TYR A 55 15.73 -0.88 5.28
C TYR A 55 17.06 -1.44 4.81
N ASP A 56 17.23 -1.52 3.49
CA ASP A 56 18.53 -1.81 2.89
C ASP A 56 19.44 -0.58 2.91
N ILE A 57 20.65 -0.72 2.39
CA ILE A 57 21.64 0.37 2.34
C ILE A 57 21.24 1.55 1.45
N HIS A 58 20.25 1.36 0.56
CA HIS A 58 19.72 2.39 -0.33
C HIS A 58 18.46 3.08 0.23
N GLY A 59 18.00 2.65 1.43
CA GLY A 59 16.80 3.18 2.06
C GLY A 59 15.51 2.52 1.59
N ASN A 60 15.57 1.42 0.83
CA ASN A 60 14.39 0.69 0.43
C ASN A 60 13.92 -0.23 1.56
N GLN A 61 12.63 -0.27 1.84
CA GLN A 61 12.04 -1.14 2.87
C GLN A 61 12.24 -2.62 2.52
N SER A 62 13.15 -3.27 3.23
CA SER A 62 13.56 -4.66 2.96
C SER A 62 12.87 -5.68 3.86
N ILE A 63 12.51 -5.32 5.09
CA ILE A 63 11.85 -6.19 6.05
C ILE A 63 10.69 -5.45 6.71
N GLU A 64 9.61 -6.20 6.93
CA GLU A 64 8.46 -5.81 7.74
C GLU A 64 8.16 -6.98 8.69
N LEU A 65 8.12 -6.72 9.98
CA LEU A 65 7.88 -7.72 11.01
C LEU A 65 6.70 -7.31 11.87
N GLU A 66 5.64 -8.07 11.79
CA GLU A 66 4.41 -7.85 12.55
C GLU A 66 4.41 -8.70 13.83
N HIS A 67 4.07 -8.05 14.95
CA HIS A 67 3.93 -8.65 16.26
C HIS A 67 2.48 -8.57 16.72
N ARG A 68 2.03 -9.55 17.46
CA ARG A 68 0.73 -9.54 18.17
C ARG A 68 0.96 -9.64 19.65
N ILE A 69 0.15 -8.89 20.40
CA ILE A 69 -0.01 -9.07 21.84
C ILE A 69 -1.43 -9.60 22.02
N ARG A 70 -1.59 -10.79 22.56
CA ARG A 70 -2.90 -11.32 22.93
C ARG A 70 -3.33 -10.70 24.25
N THR A 71 -4.63 -10.41 24.39
CA THR A 71 -5.21 -9.93 25.66
C THR A 71 -4.84 -10.89 26.79
N GLY A 72 -4.13 -10.38 27.79
CA GLY A 72 -3.65 -11.16 28.94
C GLY A 72 -2.21 -11.68 28.83
N ASP A 73 -1.56 -11.54 27.68
CA ASP A 73 -0.12 -11.87 27.52
C ASP A 73 0.72 -10.60 27.65
N GLU A 74 1.80 -10.67 28.43
CA GLU A 74 2.78 -9.58 28.55
C GLU A 74 3.83 -9.59 27.44
N GLU A 75 3.84 -10.58 26.55
CA GLU A 75 4.90 -10.80 25.56
C GLU A 75 4.38 -10.53 24.14
N GLU A 76 5.11 -9.66 23.43
CA GLU A 76 4.95 -9.47 21.99
C GLU A 76 5.57 -10.66 21.25
N GLU A 77 4.77 -11.40 20.48
CA GLU A 77 5.27 -12.50 19.64
C GLU A 77 5.21 -12.11 18.16
N PRO A 78 6.34 -12.24 17.41
CA PRO A 78 6.32 -12.05 15.97
C PRO A 78 5.45 -13.15 15.33
N TYR A 79 4.55 -12.75 14.44
CA TYR A 79 3.69 -13.70 13.76
C TYR A 79 3.80 -13.67 12.24
N LEU A 80 4.14 -12.51 11.65
CA LEU A 80 4.25 -12.36 10.21
C LEU A 80 5.54 -11.62 9.85
N LYS A 81 6.31 -12.15 8.89
CA LYS A 81 7.51 -11.52 8.36
C LYS A 81 7.42 -11.39 6.86
N THR A 82 7.51 -10.16 6.35
CA THR A 82 7.63 -9.86 4.92
C THR A 82 9.07 -9.47 4.60
N ILE A 83 9.63 -10.04 3.54
CA ILE A 83 10.97 -9.73 3.03
C ILE A 83 10.83 -9.28 1.59
N ARG A 84 11.39 -8.10 1.26
CA ARG A 84 11.46 -7.55 -0.09
C ARG A 84 12.92 -7.50 -0.55
N SER A 85 13.14 -7.80 -1.82
CA SER A 85 14.41 -7.59 -2.51
C SER A 85 14.20 -6.54 -3.58
N HIS A 86 15.15 -5.65 -3.79
CA HIS A 86 15.08 -4.55 -4.73
C HIS A 86 16.17 -4.68 -5.80
N ASP A 87 15.97 -4.05 -6.95
CA ASP A 87 17.02 -3.82 -7.94
C ASP A 87 17.78 -2.52 -7.64
N GLU A 88 18.71 -2.15 -8.50
CA GLU A 88 19.51 -0.92 -8.38
C GLU A 88 18.68 0.38 -8.51
N ASN A 89 17.49 0.31 -9.11
CA ASN A 89 16.54 1.42 -9.26
C ASN A 89 15.57 1.54 -8.07
N GLY A 90 15.62 0.61 -7.10
CA GLY A 90 14.72 0.54 -5.96
C GLY A 90 13.39 -0.17 -6.24
N ASN A 91 13.21 -0.79 -7.43
CA ASN A 91 12.02 -1.57 -7.71
C ASN A 91 12.04 -2.89 -6.96
N VAL A 92 10.90 -3.30 -6.39
CA VAL A 92 10.77 -4.59 -5.70
C VAL A 92 10.84 -5.73 -6.71
N THR A 93 11.91 -6.53 -6.71
CA THR A 93 12.07 -7.68 -7.60
C THR A 93 11.49 -8.97 -7.03
N ARG A 94 11.37 -9.04 -5.70
CA ARG A 94 10.77 -10.20 -5.02
C ARG A 94 10.16 -9.80 -3.70
N GLN A 95 8.99 -10.38 -3.39
CA GLN A 95 8.36 -10.32 -2.07
C GLN A 95 8.10 -11.73 -1.55
N ARG A 96 8.48 -11.98 -0.30
CA ARG A 96 8.21 -13.24 0.41
C ARG A 96 7.61 -12.92 1.76
N GLN A 97 6.55 -13.63 2.12
CA GLN A 97 5.91 -13.50 3.43
C GLN A 97 5.90 -14.85 4.13
N TYR A 98 6.17 -14.83 5.41
CA TYR A 98 6.24 -16.01 6.26
C TYR A 98 5.40 -15.81 7.52
N ASP A 99 4.62 -16.85 7.87
CA ASP A 99 4.12 -17.03 9.21
C ASP A 99 5.30 -17.53 10.08
N VAL A 100 5.67 -16.75 11.09
CA VAL A 100 6.80 -17.02 11.99
C VAL A 100 6.35 -17.31 13.42
N SER A 101 5.04 -17.47 13.66
CA SER A 101 4.45 -17.77 14.97
C SER A 101 4.79 -19.17 15.48
N GLY A 102 5.24 -20.08 14.61
CA GLY A 102 5.61 -21.45 14.96
C GLY A 102 7.11 -21.68 15.05
N LEU A 103 7.49 -22.89 15.45
CA LEU A 103 8.92 -23.30 15.52
C LEU A 103 9.64 -23.24 14.17
N PHE A 104 8.90 -23.41 13.09
CA PHE A 104 9.43 -23.34 11.72
C PHE A 104 8.61 -22.35 10.91
N PRO A 105 9.26 -21.36 10.25
CA PRO A 105 8.58 -20.42 9.38
C PRO A 105 7.85 -21.11 8.22
N ARG A 106 6.58 -20.79 8.04
CA ARG A 106 5.75 -21.26 6.92
C ARG A 106 5.61 -20.15 5.89
N LYS A 107 6.04 -20.40 4.66
CA LYS A 107 5.91 -19.44 3.58
C LYS A 107 4.43 -19.28 3.18
N LEU A 108 3.94 -18.04 3.15
CA LEU A 108 2.58 -17.67 2.77
C LEU A 108 2.52 -16.99 1.39
N VAL A 109 3.56 -16.23 1.03
CA VAL A 109 3.65 -15.47 -0.23
C VAL A 109 5.05 -15.65 -0.81
N ASP A 110 5.15 -15.82 -2.14
CA ASP A 110 6.42 -15.80 -2.88
C ASP A 110 6.15 -15.24 -4.29
N ILE A 111 6.25 -13.91 -4.41
CA ILE A 111 5.99 -13.18 -5.65
C ILE A 111 7.31 -12.69 -6.21
N ARG A 112 7.48 -12.82 -7.53
CA ARG A 112 8.55 -12.20 -8.31
C ARG A 112 7.95 -11.15 -9.23
N TYR A 113 8.63 -10.01 -9.34
CA TYR A 113 8.30 -8.91 -10.23
C TYR A 113 9.38 -8.77 -11.30
N GLU A 114 8.99 -8.41 -12.50
CA GLU A 114 9.89 -8.10 -13.60
C GLU A 114 9.52 -6.72 -14.17
N TYR A 115 10.53 -6.01 -14.65
CA TYR A 115 10.40 -4.64 -15.17
C TYR A 115 11.09 -4.53 -16.52
N ASP A 116 10.63 -3.59 -17.35
CA ASP A 116 11.33 -3.20 -18.57
C ASP A 116 12.42 -2.15 -18.28
N ASP A 117 13.12 -1.74 -19.34
CA ASP A 117 14.21 -0.75 -19.25
C ASP A 117 13.71 0.65 -18.84
N GLN A 118 12.41 0.91 -18.88
CA GLN A 118 11.77 2.15 -18.42
C GLN A 118 11.27 2.05 -16.97
N GLY A 119 11.49 0.93 -16.29
CA GLY A 119 11.05 0.68 -14.92
C GLY A 119 9.56 0.35 -14.79
N ARG A 120 8.86 0.03 -15.90
CA ARG A 120 7.45 -0.36 -15.88
C ARG A 120 7.33 -1.86 -15.63
N MET A 121 6.41 -2.26 -14.74
CA MET A 121 6.25 -3.68 -14.38
C MET A 121 5.70 -4.49 -15.55
N THR A 122 6.46 -5.52 -15.96
CA THR A 122 6.09 -6.44 -17.05
C THR A 122 5.63 -7.81 -16.58
N ALA A 123 5.91 -8.17 -15.31
CA ALA A 123 5.39 -9.41 -14.75
C ALA A 123 5.19 -9.33 -13.23
N HIS A 124 4.14 -10.02 -12.79
CA HIS A 124 3.86 -10.35 -11.39
C HIS A 124 3.63 -11.87 -11.33
N LEU A 125 4.59 -12.59 -10.78
CA LEU A 125 4.61 -14.05 -10.81
C LEU A 125 4.49 -14.60 -9.39
N ASP A 126 3.26 -14.97 -8.99
CA ASP A 126 3.01 -15.63 -7.71
C ASP A 126 3.33 -17.13 -7.85
N ARG A 127 4.36 -17.58 -7.11
CA ARG A 127 4.85 -18.96 -7.15
C ARG A 127 4.01 -19.94 -6.33
N LEU A 128 3.18 -19.45 -5.43
CA LEU A 128 2.31 -20.26 -4.58
C LEU A 128 0.87 -20.28 -5.10
N GLN A 129 0.44 -19.20 -5.77
CA GLN A 129 -0.91 -19.00 -6.25
C GLN A 129 -0.88 -18.46 -7.69
N SER A 130 -0.54 -19.35 -8.64
CA SER A 130 -0.31 -18.97 -10.06
C SER A 130 -1.53 -18.31 -10.73
N GLN A 131 -2.75 -18.51 -10.19
CA GLN A 131 -3.96 -17.83 -10.65
C GLN A 131 -3.92 -16.31 -10.49
N PHE A 132 -3.03 -15.78 -9.64
CA PHE A 132 -2.82 -14.34 -9.46
C PHE A 132 -1.63 -13.79 -10.26
N SER A 133 -0.94 -14.66 -11.02
CA SER A 133 0.17 -14.25 -11.88
C SER A 133 -0.36 -13.54 -13.13
N TRP A 134 0.40 -12.55 -13.60
CA TRP A 134 0.14 -11.89 -14.87
C TRP A 134 1.44 -11.40 -15.50
N THR A 135 1.38 -11.16 -16.82
CA THR A 135 2.44 -10.51 -17.60
C THR A 135 1.85 -9.35 -18.37
N ALA A 136 2.66 -8.33 -18.65
CA ALA A 136 2.25 -7.18 -19.44
C ALA A 136 3.24 -6.84 -20.54
N VAL A 137 2.72 -6.31 -21.65
CA VAL A 137 3.47 -5.74 -22.75
C VAL A 137 3.00 -4.31 -22.95
N TYR A 138 3.95 -3.39 -23.13
CA TYR A 138 3.69 -2.00 -23.44
C TYR A 138 3.95 -1.73 -24.92
N ASP A 139 3.03 -1.01 -25.54
CA ASP A 139 3.17 -0.47 -26.90
C ASP A 139 3.19 1.06 -26.77
N ASP A 140 4.39 1.63 -26.88
CA ASP A 140 4.58 3.07 -26.69
C ASP A 140 4.07 3.88 -27.88
N GLU A 141 4.00 3.29 -29.09
CA GLU A 141 3.45 3.95 -30.28
C GLU A 141 1.91 4.03 -30.18
N ALA A 142 1.28 2.95 -29.76
CA ALA A 142 -0.16 2.90 -29.53
C ALA A 142 -0.59 3.49 -28.19
N MET A 143 0.37 3.81 -27.30
CA MET A 143 0.11 4.24 -25.91
C MET A 143 -0.79 3.26 -25.16
N THR A 144 -0.47 1.98 -25.22
CA THR A 144 -1.24 0.92 -24.57
C THR A 144 -0.38 -0.01 -23.73
N GLN A 145 -1.02 -0.60 -22.70
CA GLN A 145 -0.50 -1.74 -21.96
C GLN A 145 -1.48 -2.90 -22.12
N THR A 146 -0.99 -4.06 -22.49
CA THR A 146 -1.77 -5.30 -22.50
C THR A 146 -1.28 -6.22 -21.39
N ALA A 147 -2.09 -6.46 -20.38
CA ALA A 147 -1.81 -7.38 -19.27
C ALA A 147 -2.60 -8.68 -19.46
N THR A 148 -1.89 -9.82 -19.41
CA THR A 148 -2.46 -11.15 -19.56
C THR A 148 -2.46 -11.87 -18.22
N TYR A 149 -3.65 -12.22 -17.75
CA TYR A 149 -3.93 -13.03 -16.58
C TYR A 149 -4.32 -14.45 -17.00
N PRO A 150 -4.32 -15.44 -16.10
CA PRO A 150 -4.77 -16.81 -16.42
C PRO A 150 -6.18 -16.90 -17.00
N HIS A 151 -7.10 -16.00 -16.63
CA HIS A 151 -8.52 -16.03 -17.02
C HIS A 151 -9.04 -14.73 -17.61
N ALA A 152 -8.15 -13.77 -17.92
CA ALA A 152 -8.54 -12.48 -18.48
C ALA A 152 -7.38 -11.81 -19.22
N VAL A 153 -7.74 -10.92 -20.14
CA VAL A 153 -6.80 -9.96 -20.74
C VAL A 153 -7.31 -8.57 -20.45
N THR A 154 -6.43 -7.71 -19.97
CA THR A 154 -6.74 -6.29 -19.72
C THR A 154 -5.91 -5.42 -20.65
N VAL A 155 -6.56 -4.53 -21.38
CA VAL A 155 -5.91 -3.49 -22.18
C VAL A 155 -6.15 -2.13 -21.53
N VAL A 156 -5.08 -1.41 -21.25
CA VAL A 156 -5.13 -0.03 -20.74
C VAL A 156 -4.64 0.90 -21.84
N GLN A 157 -5.41 1.92 -22.14
CA GLN A 157 -5.03 3.00 -23.04
C GLN A 157 -4.65 4.24 -22.24
N PHE A 158 -3.55 4.88 -22.62
CA PHE A 158 -3.04 6.09 -21.98
C PHE A 158 -3.20 7.30 -22.89
N ASP A 159 -3.19 8.50 -22.29
CA ASP A 159 -3.06 9.77 -23.01
C ASP A 159 -1.56 10.11 -23.25
N GLU A 160 -1.31 11.26 -23.89
CA GLU A 160 0.05 11.77 -24.17
C GLU A 160 0.90 12.07 -22.93
N HIS A 161 0.27 12.14 -21.75
CA HIS A 161 0.93 12.35 -20.46
C HIS A 161 1.16 11.03 -19.68
N GLY A 162 0.78 9.88 -20.26
CA GLY A 162 0.91 8.56 -19.62
C GLY A 162 -0.20 8.24 -18.61
N TRP A 163 -1.33 8.97 -18.62
CA TRP A 163 -2.46 8.71 -17.74
C TRP A 163 -3.48 7.78 -18.39
N ALA A 164 -3.91 6.78 -17.67
CA ALA A 164 -4.96 5.88 -18.16
C ALA A 164 -6.26 6.65 -18.46
N ILE A 165 -6.76 6.52 -19.69
CA ILE A 165 -8.04 7.10 -20.14
C ILE A 165 -9.10 6.02 -20.34
N ARG A 166 -8.70 4.78 -20.64
CA ARG A 166 -9.58 3.63 -20.79
C ARG A 166 -8.89 2.37 -20.33
N GLN A 167 -9.63 1.51 -19.66
CA GLN A 167 -9.24 0.13 -19.38
C GLN A 167 -10.36 -0.78 -19.86
N GLU A 168 -10.00 -1.86 -20.54
CA GLU A 168 -10.94 -2.90 -20.97
C GLU A 168 -10.39 -4.26 -20.51
N THR A 169 -11.21 -5.02 -19.79
CA THR A 169 -10.89 -6.38 -19.34
C THR A 169 -11.85 -7.35 -20.01
N ILE A 170 -11.29 -8.31 -20.73
CA ILE A 170 -12.00 -9.38 -21.42
C ILE A 170 -11.74 -10.66 -20.63
N PHE A 171 -12.76 -11.24 -20.06
CA PHE A 171 -12.70 -12.49 -19.32
C PHE A 171 -12.80 -13.71 -20.24
N GLU A 172 -12.29 -14.86 -19.78
CA GLU A 172 -12.30 -16.13 -20.53
C GLU A 172 -13.73 -16.58 -20.92
N ASN A 173 -14.72 -16.24 -20.10
CA ASN A 173 -16.14 -16.53 -20.38
C ASN A 173 -16.78 -15.57 -21.43
N GLY A 174 -16.02 -14.61 -21.97
CA GLY A 174 -16.46 -13.62 -22.95
C GLY A 174 -17.13 -12.39 -22.35
N GLU A 175 -17.22 -12.29 -21.04
CA GLU A 175 -17.67 -11.05 -20.37
C GLU A 175 -16.63 -9.94 -20.55
N VAL A 176 -17.13 -8.69 -20.64
CA VAL A 176 -16.27 -7.50 -20.80
C VAL A 176 -16.58 -6.49 -19.71
N SER A 177 -15.55 -6.01 -19.05
CA SER A 177 -15.61 -4.87 -18.13
C SER A 177 -14.82 -3.71 -18.72
N THR A 178 -15.40 -2.52 -18.76
CA THR A 178 -14.74 -1.31 -19.26
C THR A 178 -14.75 -0.22 -18.21
N ILE A 179 -13.60 0.44 -18.03
CA ILE A 179 -13.48 1.65 -17.21
C ILE A 179 -13.02 2.78 -18.13
N THR A 180 -13.69 3.91 -18.10
CA THR A 180 -13.26 5.13 -18.79
C THR A 180 -13.10 6.26 -17.78
N TYR A 181 -12.07 7.09 -17.98
CA TYR A 181 -11.74 8.19 -17.08
C TYR A 181 -11.84 9.52 -17.83
N ASP A 182 -12.62 10.46 -17.30
CA ASP A 182 -12.49 11.87 -17.65
C ASP A 182 -11.55 12.54 -16.64
N ARG A 183 -10.61 13.33 -17.11
CA ARG A 183 -9.57 13.93 -16.28
C ARG A 183 -9.53 15.44 -16.40
N ARG A 184 -9.04 16.09 -15.35
CA ARG A 184 -8.68 17.51 -15.35
C ARG A 184 -7.35 17.72 -16.10
N ALA A 185 -7.05 18.98 -16.41
CA ALA A 185 -5.74 19.36 -16.99
C ALA A 185 -4.54 19.01 -16.11
N ASP A 186 -4.75 18.83 -14.79
CA ASP A 186 -3.75 18.36 -13.81
C ASP A 186 -3.72 16.83 -13.63
N SER A 187 -4.31 16.09 -14.58
CA SER A 187 -4.41 14.62 -14.64
C SER A 187 -5.30 13.94 -13.58
N GLN A 188 -5.91 14.70 -12.68
CA GLN A 188 -6.79 14.11 -11.67
C GLN A 188 -8.14 13.67 -12.30
N PRO A 189 -8.70 12.51 -11.93
CA PRO A 189 -9.96 12.02 -12.47
C PRO A 189 -11.11 12.92 -12.01
N VAL A 190 -11.94 13.40 -12.96
CA VAL A 190 -13.22 14.05 -12.65
C VAL A 190 -14.30 13.00 -12.51
N THR A 191 -14.32 12.04 -13.46
CA THR A 191 -15.21 10.88 -13.41
C THR A 191 -14.47 9.60 -13.78
N ALA A 192 -14.94 8.48 -13.20
CA ALA A 192 -14.60 7.14 -13.65
C ALA A 192 -15.88 6.36 -13.88
N ARG A 193 -16.10 5.94 -15.14
CA ARG A 193 -17.28 5.20 -15.56
C ARG A 193 -16.92 3.73 -15.69
N TYR A 194 -17.59 2.89 -14.93
CA TYR A 194 -17.49 1.44 -14.95
C TYR A 194 -18.68 0.86 -15.70
N ASP A 195 -18.42 0.03 -16.69
CA ASP A 195 -19.44 -0.72 -17.42
C ASP A 195 -19.10 -2.21 -17.31
N GLU A 196 -19.92 -2.95 -16.58
CA GLU A 196 -19.79 -4.39 -16.38
C GLU A 196 -21.01 -5.07 -17.01
N ASN A 197 -20.84 -5.58 -18.24
CA ASN A 197 -21.92 -6.27 -18.98
C ASN A 197 -23.22 -5.45 -19.09
N GLY A 198 -23.10 -4.12 -19.23
CA GLY A 198 -24.24 -3.19 -19.33
C GLY A 198 -24.75 -2.66 -18.00
N ALA A 199 -24.22 -3.11 -16.86
CA ALA A 199 -24.46 -2.46 -15.58
C ALA A 199 -23.50 -1.27 -15.41
N LEU A 200 -24.06 -0.06 -15.31
CA LEU A 200 -23.30 1.17 -15.26
C LEU A 200 -23.14 1.70 -13.83
N THR A 201 -21.90 1.95 -13.43
CA THR A 201 -21.55 2.68 -12.21
C THR A 201 -20.68 3.87 -12.58
N LEU A 202 -21.02 5.05 -12.07
CA LEU A 202 -20.24 6.27 -12.26
C LEU A 202 -19.70 6.76 -10.93
N HIS A 203 -18.38 6.87 -10.82
CA HIS A 203 -17.73 7.58 -9.72
C HIS A 203 -17.41 9.01 -10.16
N ALA A 204 -17.75 9.99 -9.32
CA ALA A 204 -17.45 11.40 -9.56
C ALA A 204 -16.65 11.97 -8.38
N TYR A 205 -15.69 12.83 -8.70
CA TYR A 205 -14.75 13.43 -7.74
C TYR A 205 -14.90 14.95 -7.76
N THR A 206 -14.83 15.56 -6.57
CA THR A 206 -14.69 17.02 -6.44
C THR A 206 -13.39 17.36 -5.73
N TYR A 207 -12.89 18.57 -5.97
CA TYR A 207 -11.59 19.01 -5.50
C TYR A 207 -11.67 20.39 -4.86
N ASP A 208 -10.77 20.67 -3.91
CA ASP A 208 -10.57 22.02 -3.40
C ASP A 208 -9.66 22.85 -4.33
N ASP A 209 -9.41 24.11 -3.96
CA ASP A 209 -8.58 25.04 -4.74
C ASP A 209 -7.10 24.61 -4.80
N GLN A 210 -6.66 23.69 -3.92
CA GLN A 210 -5.31 23.13 -3.89
C GLN A 210 -5.22 21.81 -4.69
N GLY A 211 -6.30 21.36 -5.31
CA GLY A 211 -6.35 20.12 -6.08
C GLY A 211 -6.50 18.87 -5.22
N ARG A 212 -6.82 18.97 -3.92
CA ARG A 212 -7.06 17.82 -3.06
C ARG A 212 -8.51 17.35 -3.19
N VAL A 213 -8.73 16.04 -3.18
CA VAL A 213 -10.08 15.45 -3.27
C VAL A 213 -10.94 15.91 -2.09
N LEU A 214 -12.09 16.51 -2.36
CA LEU A 214 -13.09 16.85 -1.33
C LEU A 214 -14.13 15.75 -1.17
N THR A 215 -14.68 15.26 -2.28
CA THR A 215 -15.69 14.20 -2.24
C THR A 215 -15.47 13.18 -3.35
N MET A 216 -15.91 11.96 -3.07
CA MET A 216 -16.12 10.92 -4.07
C MET A 216 -17.57 10.43 -3.93
N SER A 217 -18.30 10.41 -5.02
CA SER A 217 -19.67 9.89 -5.08
C SER A 217 -19.81 8.77 -6.11
N GLU A 218 -20.75 7.88 -5.88
CA GLU A 218 -21.13 6.81 -6.78
C GLU A 218 -22.55 7.02 -7.26
N THR A 219 -22.77 6.86 -8.57
CA THR A 219 -24.10 6.86 -9.18
C THR A 219 -24.32 5.52 -9.88
N THR A 220 -25.42 4.85 -9.54
CA THR A 220 -25.91 3.62 -10.16
C THR A 220 -27.36 3.83 -10.61
N ASP A 221 -28.00 2.83 -11.18
CA ASP A 221 -29.42 2.85 -11.50
C ASP A 221 -30.33 3.10 -10.27
N SER A 222 -29.84 2.78 -9.07
CA SER A 222 -30.55 3.01 -7.81
C SER A 222 -30.44 4.45 -7.28
N GLY A 223 -29.58 5.28 -7.86
CA GLY A 223 -29.37 6.68 -7.47
C GLY A 223 -27.92 7.01 -7.17
N THR A 224 -27.71 8.20 -6.62
CA THR A 224 -26.38 8.71 -6.25
C THR A 224 -26.19 8.70 -4.74
N ARG A 225 -25.02 8.23 -4.29
CA ARG A 225 -24.58 8.29 -2.89
C ARG A 225 -23.15 8.83 -2.77
N GLU A 226 -22.88 9.59 -1.72
CA GLU A 226 -21.52 9.95 -1.36
C GLU A 226 -20.80 8.71 -0.78
N LEU A 227 -19.61 8.41 -1.28
CA LEU A 227 -18.77 7.30 -0.77
C LEU A 227 -17.75 7.78 0.25
N ILE A 228 -17.17 8.95 0.00
CA ILE A 228 -16.13 9.50 0.88
C ILE A 228 -16.21 11.01 0.81
N ARG A 229 -16.00 11.68 1.95
CA ARG A 229 -15.77 13.11 2.04
C ARG A 229 -14.55 13.39 2.89
N TYR A 230 -13.69 14.31 2.42
CA TYR A 230 -12.50 14.77 3.13
C TYR A 230 -12.68 16.17 3.67
N GLU A 231 -12.17 16.40 4.87
CA GLU A 231 -11.96 17.70 5.47
C GLU A 231 -10.46 17.87 5.76
N TYR A 232 -9.88 18.95 5.27
CA TYR A 232 -8.47 19.28 5.46
C TYR A 232 -8.31 20.43 6.43
N ARG A 233 -7.48 20.24 7.45
CA ARG A 233 -7.04 21.23 8.43
C ARG A 233 -5.52 21.33 8.36
N ASP A 234 -4.91 22.29 9.07
CA ASP A 234 -3.47 22.61 8.92
C ASP A 234 -2.54 21.37 8.95
N ASN A 235 -2.70 20.50 9.94
CA ASN A 235 -1.89 19.29 10.10
C ASN A 235 -2.75 18.03 10.28
N CYS A 236 -3.96 18.04 9.75
CA CYS A 236 -4.91 16.96 9.96
C CYS A 236 -5.80 16.77 8.73
N THR A 237 -6.06 15.53 8.37
CA THR A 237 -7.08 15.15 7.38
C THR A 237 -8.14 14.29 8.06
N ILE A 238 -9.40 14.59 7.82
CA ILE A 238 -10.53 13.79 8.29
C ILE A 238 -11.24 13.22 7.07
N GLN A 239 -11.32 11.89 7.00
CA GLN A 239 -12.12 11.18 6.04
C GLN A 239 -13.44 10.77 6.70
N HIS A 240 -14.56 11.11 6.08
CA HIS A 240 -15.91 10.71 6.49
C HIS A 240 -16.40 9.60 5.56
N ASN A 241 -16.87 8.49 6.12
CA ASN A 241 -17.43 7.37 5.38
C ASN A 241 -18.96 7.38 5.42
N PRO A 242 -19.65 6.71 4.47
CA PRO A 242 -21.12 6.70 4.38
C PRO A 242 -21.83 6.09 5.57
N ASP A 243 -21.17 5.20 6.30
CA ASP A 243 -21.68 4.54 7.51
C ASP A 243 -21.58 5.42 8.76
N GLY A 244 -21.07 6.66 8.62
CA GLY A 244 -20.83 7.61 9.69
C GLY A 244 -19.50 7.40 10.43
N SER A 245 -18.71 6.40 10.04
CA SER A 245 -17.36 6.24 10.59
C SER A 245 -16.39 7.29 10.05
N THR A 246 -15.31 7.58 10.79
CA THR A 246 -14.27 8.52 10.34
C THR A 246 -12.88 7.94 10.47
N ILE A 247 -11.96 8.47 9.64
CA ILE A 247 -10.52 8.25 9.77
C ILE A 247 -9.88 9.63 9.94
N VAL A 248 -9.20 9.83 11.06
CA VAL A 248 -8.47 11.08 11.33
C VAL A 248 -6.98 10.79 11.23
N THR A 249 -6.29 11.56 10.41
CA THR A 249 -4.83 11.45 10.21
C THR A 249 -4.16 12.75 10.57
N ASP A 250 -3.32 12.74 11.61
CA ASP A 250 -2.48 13.85 12.02
C ASP A 250 -1.08 13.72 11.43
N TYR A 251 -0.50 14.83 11.03
CA TYR A 251 0.81 14.90 10.40
C TYR A 251 1.82 15.66 11.26
N HIS A 252 3.09 15.32 11.09
CA HIS A 252 4.20 16.16 11.49
C HIS A 252 4.34 17.37 10.55
N ALA A 253 5.16 18.35 10.92
CA ALA A 253 5.41 19.54 10.11
C ALA A 253 6.07 19.23 8.75
N ASP A 254 6.74 18.08 8.61
CA ASP A 254 7.35 17.60 7.36
C ASP A 254 6.38 16.81 6.48
N GLY A 255 5.11 16.68 6.90
CA GLY A 255 4.06 15.96 6.19
C GLY A 255 4.03 14.44 6.45
N SER A 256 4.95 13.90 7.25
CA SER A 256 4.90 12.49 7.65
C SER A 256 3.74 12.24 8.63
N ILE A 257 3.12 11.06 8.56
CA ILE A 257 2.01 10.70 9.45
C ILE A 257 2.54 10.54 10.88
N ARG A 258 1.94 11.22 11.83
CA ARG A 258 2.25 11.11 13.25
C ARG A 258 1.32 10.14 13.96
N HIS A 259 0.04 10.23 13.65
CA HIS A 259 -1.03 9.53 14.34
C HIS A 259 -2.21 9.33 13.41
N GLN A 260 -2.87 8.19 13.49
CA GLN A 260 -4.11 7.93 12.75
C GLN A 260 -5.06 7.16 13.65
N TYR A 261 -6.31 7.64 13.77
CA TYR A 261 -7.33 6.90 14.49
C TYR A 261 -8.62 6.78 13.69
N PHE A 262 -9.36 5.73 13.99
CA PHE A 262 -10.59 5.33 13.32
C PHE A 262 -11.72 5.36 14.33
N THR A 263 -12.84 5.96 13.95
CA THR A 263 -14.05 5.94 14.79
C THR A 263 -15.17 5.18 14.10
N ASP A 264 -16.10 4.67 14.89
CA ASP A 264 -17.39 4.19 14.38
C ASP A 264 -18.40 5.34 14.21
N SER A 265 -19.62 5.02 13.79
CA SER A 265 -20.71 6.00 13.60
C SER A 265 -21.23 6.65 14.90
N ALA A 266 -20.75 6.21 16.07
CA ALA A 266 -21.04 6.80 17.38
C ALA A 266 -19.84 7.59 17.93
N ASP A 267 -18.87 7.95 17.08
CA ASP A 267 -17.62 8.65 17.41
C ASP A 267 -16.72 7.90 18.44
N ARG A 268 -16.90 6.59 18.60
CA ARG A 268 -16.04 5.79 19.48
C ARG A 268 -14.81 5.34 18.69
N ILE A 269 -13.63 5.51 19.29
CA ILE A 269 -12.38 5.03 18.67
C ILE A 269 -12.42 3.50 18.62
N THR A 270 -12.22 2.94 17.43
CA THR A 270 -12.17 1.50 17.17
C THR A 270 -10.75 1.02 16.89
N LYS A 271 -9.89 1.91 16.42
CA LYS A 271 -8.49 1.62 16.11
C LYS A 271 -7.67 2.90 16.25
N ASP A 272 -6.47 2.77 16.81
CA ASP A 272 -5.49 3.84 17.02
C ASP A 272 -4.12 3.39 16.54
N CYS A 273 -3.44 4.21 15.73
CA CYS A 273 -2.13 3.91 15.14
C CYS A 273 -1.15 5.05 15.40
N MET A 274 -0.07 4.75 16.12
CA MET A 274 1.05 5.66 16.33
C MET A 274 2.21 5.30 15.41
N TYR A 275 2.79 6.29 14.73
CA TYR A 275 3.87 6.14 13.75
C TYR A 275 5.17 6.68 14.33
N GLU A 276 6.21 5.86 14.32
CA GLU A 276 7.54 6.21 14.82
C GLU A 276 8.55 6.21 13.67
N TYR A 277 9.45 7.18 13.66
CA TYR A 277 10.45 7.37 12.61
C TYR A 277 11.85 7.29 13.19
N THR A 278 12.80 6.83 12.38
CA THR A 278 14.23 6.83 12.71
C THR A 278 15.03 7.40 11.55
N GLN A 279 16.25 7.85 11.86
CA GLN A 279 17.20 8.29 10.85
C GLN A 279 18.08 7.12 10.42
N ILE A 280 18.20 6.93 9.11
CA ILE A 280 19.17 5.99 8.54
C ILE A 280 20.13 6.70 7.61
N GLN A 281 21.31 6.12 7.39
CA GLN A 281 22.31 6.62 6.45
C GLN A 281 22.12 5.86 5.13
N VAL A 282 21.94 6.60 4.04
CA VAL A 282 21.84 6.06 2.69
C VAL A 282 22.92 6.70 1.81
N PRO A 283 23.33 6.05 0.70
CA PRO A 283 24.22 6.67 -0.27
C PRO A 283 23.70 8.03 -0.72
N ALA A 284 24.55 9.07 -0.64
CA ALA A 284 24.19 10.38 -1.14
C ALA A 284 23.94 10.31 -2.65
N LYS A 285 22.83 10.91 -3.12
CA LYS A 285 22.58 11.00 -4.56
C LYS A 285 23.68 11.85 -5.20
N GLU A 286 24.35 11.30 -6.22
CA GLU A 286 25.27 12.08 -7.04
C GLU A 286 24.48 13.23 -7.67
N VAL A 287 24.84 14.45 -7.31
CA VAL A 287 24.32 15.63 -8.01
C VAL A 287 25.05 15.67 -9.35
N THR A 288 24.42 15.11 -10.38
CA THR A 288 24.91 15.26 -11.77
C THR A 288 24.86 16.76 -12.11
N PRO A 289 25.98 17.37 -12.47
CA PRO A 289 26.09 18.81 -12.71
C PRO A 289 25.25 19.28 -13.92
#